data_f7367e53e96c62b0aecbce1b60d463f3
#
_entry.id   f7367e53e96c62b0aecbce1b60d463f3
#
_cell.length_a   1.000
_cell.length_b   1.000
_cell.length_c   1.000
_cell.angle_alpha   90.00
_cell.angle_beta   90.00
_cell.angle_gamma   90.00
#
_symmetry.space_group_name_H-M   'P 1'
#
loop_
_entity.id
_entity.type
_entity.pdbx_description
1 polymer ?
#
loop_
_entity_poly.entity_id
_entity_poly.type
_entity_poly.pdbx_seq_one_letter_code
_entity_poly.pdbx_strand_id
1 'polypeptide(L)'
;MGQKMNKDSLALKRFYVVAGLLFMVAVAVVVRLGQIQFAKGAEYRAMAAEKTTQNIPIKANRGNIYAQDGSLLATSVSRYDVRFDAMTVSASNFEKLMPQLAHALGEYFGRSASYYQNMLQKARSGNRRYQLIARDLNYTDFLAIKQMPLLNLGPYRGGLIVVQKPTREHPLGKIAERLVGHNTTSDTMTYTVGLEAAFDPFLRGQDGHRLKQKIAKGQWKPVSDENELEPRDGFDVVTTIDINIQDIAHHALLSQLEYYEAEHGTVVVMEVATGAVRALANLGRTAQGTYYEKLNYAVGESHEPGSTFKTIAFAAALE
;
A
#
# COMPACT_ATOMS: atom_id res chain seq x y z
N MET A 1 -86.67 18.39 20.70
CA MET A 1 -85.82 18.83 19.60
C MET A 1 -84.54 19.52 20.05
N GLY A 2 -84.33 19.86 21.33
CA GLY A 2 -83.17 20.64 21.83
C GLY A 2 -81.91 19.88 22.20
N GLN A 3 -81.88 18.52 22.32
CA GLN A 3 -80.68 17.78 22.73
C GLN A 3 -79.77 17.35 21.61
N LYS A 4 -80.26 17.32 20.35
CA LYS A 4 -79.38 17.00 19.15
C LYS A 4 -78.50 18.17 18.74
N MET A 5 -78.97 19.41 18.87
CA MET A 5 -78.14 20.61 18.51
C MET A 5 -76.91 20.80 19.42
N ASN A 6 -76.97 20.34 20.67
CA ASN A 6 -75.81 20.55 21.60
C ASN A 6 -74.66 19.53 21.38
N LYS A 7 -74.93 18.33 20.86
CA LYS A 7 -73.96 17.32 20.57
C LYS A 7 -73.17 17.67 19.28
N ASP A 8 -73.83 18.20 18.28
CA ASP A 8 -73.17 18.59 17.01
C ASP A 8 -72.28 19.82 17.20
N SER A 9 -72.67 20.77 18.05
CA SER A 9 -71.80 21.92 18.38
C SER A 9 -70.56 21.53 19.19
N LEU A 10 -70.70 20.48 20.06
CA LEU A 10 -69.52 19.97 20.81
C LEU A 10 -68.57 19.18 19.92
N ALA A 11 -69.10 18.41 18.96
CA ALA A 11 -68.31 17.70 17.97
C ALA A 11 -67.53 18.69 17.03
N LEU A 12 -68.23 19.76 16.61
CA LEU A 12 -67.61 20.81 15.80
C LEU A 12 -66.49 21.54 16.56
N LYS A 13 -66.68 21.87 17.83
CA LYS A 13 -65.64 22.47 18.68
C LYS A 13 -64.39 21.57 18.82
N ARG A 14 -64.65 20.27 19.07
CA ARG A 14 -63.55 19.27 19.13
C ARG A 14 -62.80 19.17 17.79
N PHE A 15 -63.51 19.20 16.67
CA PHE A 15 -62.91 19.18 15.35
C PHE A 15 -62.00 20.41 15.11
N TYR A 16 -62.50 21.63 15.44
CA TYR A 16 -61.69 22.83 15.32
C TYR A 16 -60.45 22.84 16.23
N VAL A 17 -60.55 22.29 17.42
CA VAL A 17 -59.40 22.15 18.33
C VAL A 17 -58.36 21.20 17.73
N VAL A 18 -58.77 20.05 17.20
CA VAL A 18 -57.85 19.10 16.55
C VAL A 18 -57.28 19.70 15.27
N ALA A 19 -58.09 20.34 14.45
CA ALA A 19 -57.63 21.02 13.24
C ALA A 19 -56.64 22.15 13.55
N GLY A 20 -56.91 22.94 14.61
CA GLY A 20 -55.97 23.99 15.08
C GLY A 20 -54.65 23.44 15.58
N LEU A 21 -54.69 22.29 16.27
CA LEU A 21 -53.49 21.61 16.76
C LEU A 21 -52.65 21.06 15.61
N LEU A 22 -53.29 20.44 14.62
CA LEU A 22 -52.61 19.98 13.39
C LEU A 22 -52.00 21.14 12.58
N PHE A 23 -52.76 22.27 12.50
CA PHE A 23 -52.23 23.47 11.83
C PHE A 23 -51.01 24.05 12.55
N MET A 24 -51.02 24.11 13.89
CA MET A 24 -49.83 24.54 14.65
C MET A 24 -48.64 23.62 14.42
N VAL A 25 -48.84 22.29 14.36
CA VAL A 25 -47.77 21.34 14.04
C VAL A 25 -47.22 21.62 12.62
N ALA A 26 -48.11 21.81 11.64
CA ALA A 26 -47.71 22.12 10.28
C ALA A 26 -46.86 23.42 10.19
N VAL A 27 -47.31 24.48 10.88
CA VAL A 27 -46.57 25.75 10.97
C VAL A 27 -45.19 25.53 11.65
N ALA A 28 -45.14 24.78 12.74
CA ALA A 28 -43.88 24.48 13.43
C ALA A 28 -42.90 23.72 12.53
N VAL A 29 -43.37 22.78 11.69
CA VAL A 29 -42.55 22.07 10.71
C VAL A 29 -42.00 23.03 9.64
N VAL A 30 -42.86 23.92 9.10
CA VAL A 30 -42.44 24.92 8.10
C VAL A 30 -41.39 25.88 8.67
N VAL A 31 -41.59 26.37 9.88
CA VAL A 31 -40.64 27.24 10.58
C VAL A 31 -39.32 26.48 10.81
N ARG A 32 -39.37 25.22 11.20
CA ARG A 32 -38.19 24.40 11.42
C ARG A 32 -37.43 24.13 10.11
N LEU A 33 -38.13 23.84 9.04
CA LEU A 33 -37.52 23.71 7.70
C LEU A 33 -36.83 25.00 7.26
N GLY A 34 -37.49 26.16 7.46
CA GLY A 34 -36.90 27.46 7.21
C GLY A 34 -35.62 27.71 8.01
N GLN A 35 -35.64 27.39 9.32
CA GLN A 35 -34.43 27.47 10.16
C GLN A 35 -33.30 26.56 9.64
N ILE A 36 -33.58 25.32 9.26
CA ILE A 36 -32.60 24.39 8.72
C ILE A 36 -32.04 24.90 7.40
N GLN A 37 -32.89 25.42 6.53
CA GLN A 37 -32.47 25.82 5.18
C GLN A 37 -31.73 27.17 5.16
N PHE A 38 -32.16 28.16 5.92
CA PHE A 38 -31.63 29.50 5.85
C PHE A 38 -30.65 29.86 6.97
N ALA A 39 -30.91 29.39 8.22
CA ALA A 39 -30.03 29.70 9.34
C ALA A 39 -28.90 28.69 9.51
N LYS A 40 -29.19 27.38 9.35
CA LYS A 40 -28.21 26.30 9.54
C LYS A 40 -27.77 25.63 8.25
N GLY A 41 -28.23 26.12 7.10
CA GLY A 41 -27.98 25.51 5.80
C GLY A 41 -26.50 25.50 5.42
N ALA A 42 -25.74 26.52 5.78
CA ALA A 42 -24.30 26.57 5.54
C ALA A 42 -23.54 25.53 6.39
N GLU A 43 -23.88 25.41 7.66
CA GLU A 43 -23.30 24.44 8.60
C GLU A 43 -23.58 22.99 8.16
N TYR A 44 -24.83 22.69 7.80
CA TYR A 44 -25.19 21.35 7.33
C TYR A 44 -24.55 21.00 5.97
N ARG A 45 -24.38 21.98 5.07
CA ARG A 45 -23.67 21.78 3.82
C ARG A 45 -22.18 21.50 4.06
N ALA A 46 -21.54 22.24 4.99
CA ALA A 46 -20.15 22.00 5.37
C ALA A 46 -19.95 20.59 5.97
N MET A 47 -20.82 20.18 6.91
CA MET A 47 -20.80 18.84 7.47
C MET A 47 -21.09 17.74 6.43
N ALA A 48 -21.97 18.02 5.46
CA ALA A 48 -22.22 17.10 4.35
C ALA A 48 -20.99 16.99 3.43
N ALA A 49 -20.34 18.09 3.11
CA ALA A 49 -19.11 18.09 2.32
C ALA A 49 -18.01 17.29 3.02
N GLU A 50 -17.78 17.51 4.31
CA GLU A 50 -16.79 16.76 5.11
C GLU A 50 -17.06 15.24 5.13
N LYS A 51 -18.33 14.82 5.22
CA LYS A 51 -18.72 13.41 5.23
C LYS A 51 -18.84 12.78 3.84
N THR A 52 -18.99 13.59 2.80
CA THR A 52 -19.20 13.11 1.44
C THR A 52 -17.97 13.27 0.55
N THR A 53 -16.97 14.04 0.97
CA THR A 53 -15.71 14.19 0.24
C THR A 53 -14.57 13.56 1.03
N GLN A 54 -13.68 12.88 0.35
CA GLN A 54 -12.48 12.30 0.93
C GLN A 54 -11.29 12.61 0.02
N ASN A 55 -10.27 13.23 0.61
CA ASN A 55 -9.00 13.41 -0.06
C ASN A 55 -8.19 12.11 0.04
N ILE A 56 -7.94 11.47 -1.09
CA ILE A 56 -7.19 10.21 -1.15
C ILE A 56 -5.80 10.50 -1.69
N PRO A 57 -4.75 10.18 -0.93
CA PRO A 57 -3.39 10.32 -1.42
C PRO A 57 -3.14 9.32 -2.56
N ILE A 58 -2.54 9.80 -3.64
CA ILE A 58 -2.02 8.99 -4.74
C ILE A 58 -0.51 8.92 -4.53
N LYS A 59 -0.01 7.72 -4.26
CA LYS A 59 1.40 7.53 -4.01
C LYS A 59 2.20 7.73 -5.29
N ALA A 60 3.28 8.52 -5.21
CA ALA A 60 4.29 8.60 -6.24
C ALA A 60 5.05 7.28 -6.36
N ASN A 61 5.51 6.95 -7.55
CA ASN A 61 6.45 5.87 -7.72
C ASN A 61 7.84 6.34 -7.29
N ARG A 62 8.52 5.48 -6.55
CA ARG A 62 9.91 5.73 -6.18
C ARG A 62 10.80 5.48 -7.38
N GLY A 63 11.74 6.38 -7.68
CA GLY A 63 12.69 6.27 -8.78
C GLY A 63 13.56 5.02 -8.68
N ASN A 64 14.13 4.58 -9.79
CA ASN A 64 14.96 3.38 -9.87
C ASN A 64 16.40 3.67 -9.44
N ILE A 65 17.12 2.64 -9.04
CA ILE A 65 18.57 2.68 -8.85
C ILE A 65 19.20 1.77 -9.91
N TYR A 66 20.09 2.33 -10.69
CA TYR A 66 20.80 1.65 -11.76
C TYR A 66 22.27 1.46 -11.45
N ALA A 67 22.84 0.38 -11.94
CA ALA A 67 24.27 0.20 -12.06
C ALA A 67 24.83 1.06 -13.22
N GLN A 68 26.13 1.08 -13.37
CA GLN A 68 26.82 1.86 -14.41
C GLN A 68 26.39 1.49 -15.84
N ASP A 69 26.09 0.22 -16.08
CA ASP A 69 25.67 -0.33 -17.38
C ASP A 69 24.19 -0.16 -17.67
N GLY A 70 23.42 0.47 -16.77
CA GLY A 70 21.98 0.64 -16.88
C GLY A 70 21.16 -0.54 -16.33
N SER A 71 21.79 -1.57 -15.79
CA SER A 71 21.09 -2.67 -15.13
C SER A 71 20.41 -2.21 -13.84
N LEU A 72 19.24 -2.76 -13.54
CA LEU A 72 18.47 -2.40 -12.35
C LEU A 72 19.06 -3.00 -11.08
N LEU A 73 19.43 -2.15 -10.12
CA LEU A 73 19.78 -2.54 -8.76
C LEU A 73 18.56 -2.53 -7.85
N ALA A 74 17.66 -1.55 -8.00
CA ALA A 74 16.38 -1.47 -7.32
C ALA A 74 15.33 -0.80 -8.20
N THR A 75 14.11 -1.35 -8.18
CA THR A 75 12.98 -0.81 -8.96
C THR A 75 11.68 -0.90 -8.17
N SER A 76 10.73 -0.04 -8.52
CA SER A 76 9.37 -0.07 -7.93
C SER A 76 8.42 -0.79 -8.87
N VAL A 77 7.83 -1.87 -8.40
CA VAL A 77 6.85 -2.66 -9.13
C VAL A 77 5.50 -2.62 -8.43
N SER A 78 4.43 -2.70 -9.20
CA SER A 78 3.08 -2.79 -8.64
C SER A 78 2.78 -4.22 -8.24
N ARG A 79 2.45 -4.41 -6.96
CA ARG A 79 1.94 -5.66 -6.41
C ARG A 79 0.47 -5.51 -6.04
N TYR A 80 -0.27 -6.59 -6.07
CA TYR A 80 -1.71 -6.59 -5.91
C TYR A 80 -2.14 -7.52 -4.78
N ASP A 81 -2.86 -6.96 -3.80
CA ASP A 81 -3.62 -7.79 -2.84
C ASP A 81 -5.05 -7.94 -3.37
N VAL A 82 -5.52 -9.16 -3.48
CA VAL A 82 -6.91 -9.47 -3.82
C VAL A 82 -7.67 -9.81 -2.56
N ARG A 83 -8.77 -9.08 -2.33
CA ARG A 83 -9.69 -9.27 -1.22
C ARG A 83 -11.11 -9.46 -1.71
N PHE A 84 -11.95 -9.99 -0.87
CA PHE A 84 -13.32 -10.36 -1.18
C PHE A 84 -14.30 -9.72 -0.19
N ASP A 85 -15.32 -9.03 -0.72
CA ASP A 85 -16.48 -8.57 0.05
C ASP A 85 -17.60 -9.61 -0.05
N ALA A 86 -17.72 -10.43 0.99
CA ALA A 86 -18.71 -11.47 1.03
C ALA A 86 -20.15 -10.93 1.10
N MET A 87 -20.36 -9.68 1.50
CA MET A 87 -21.68 -9.08 1.69
C MET A 87 -22.25 -8.41 0.45
N THR A 88 -21.37 -7.95 -0.46
CA THR A 88 -21.77 -7.33 -1.72
C THR A 88 -22.36 -8.34 -2.71
N VAL A 89 -21.93 -9.59 -2.62
CA VAL A 89 -22.38 -10.67 -3.51
C VAL A 89 -23.80 -11.13 -3.13
N SER A 90 -24.71 -11.23 -4.13
CA SER A 90 -26.04 -11.78 -3.91
C SER A 90 -25.98 -13.24 -3.44
N ALA A 91 -26.98 -13.70 -2.67
CA ALA A 91 -27.04 -15.09 -2.19
C ALA A 91 -26.99 -16.08 -3.35
N SER A 92 -27.74 -15.84 -4.41
CA SER A 92 -27.81 -16.70 -5.61
C SER A 92 -26.44 -16.82 -6.32
N ASN A 93 -25.73 -15.69 -6.53
CA ASN A 93 -24.42 -15.73 -7.16
C ASN A 93 -23.38 -16.42 -6.24
N PHE A 94 -23.46 -16.20 -4.94
CA PHE A 94 -22.57 -16.82 -3.99
C PHE A 94 -22.74 -18.35 -3.98
N GLU A 95 -23.96 -18.84 -3.84
CA GLU A 95 -24.24 -20.29 -3.82
C GLU A 95 -23.81 -20.98 -5.12
N LYS A 96 -24.08 -20.36 -6.28
CA LYS A 96 -23.78 -20.93 -7.59
C LYS A 96 -22.30 -20.91 -7.95
N LEU A 97 -21.60 -19.79 -7.68
CA LEU A 97 -20.25 -19.54 -8.20
C LEU A 97 -19.14 -19.73 -7.16
N MET A 98 -19.43 -19.68 -5.86
CA MET A 98 -18.43 -19.85 -4.80
C MET A 98 -17.71 -21.21 -4.87
N PRO A 99 -18.38 -22.36 -5.12
CA PRO A 99 -17.67 -23.64 -5.26
C PRO A 99 -16.69 -23.65 -6.45
N GLN A 100 -17.07 -23.01 -7.56
CA GLN A 100 -16.24 -22.90 -8.76
C GLN A 100 -15.03 -21.99 -8.49
N LEU A 101 -15.22 -20.85 -7.79
CA LEU A 101 -14.14 -19.98 -7.36
C LEU A 101 -13.17 -20.73 -6.42
N ALA A 102 -13.70 -21.46 -5.45
CA ALA A 102 -12.88 -22.21 -4.50
C ALA A 102 -12.05 -23.29 -5.19
N HIS A 103 -12.60 -23.96 -6.20
CA HIS A 103 -11.87 -24.93 -7.02
C HIS A 103 -10.74 -24.25 -7.81
N ALA A 104 -11.06 -23.17 -8.53
CA ALA A 104 -10.09 -22.41 -9.32
C ALA A 104 -8.95 -21.85 -8.45
N LEU A 105 -9.26 -21.29 -7.27
CA LEU A 105 -8.24 -20.84 -6.31
C LEU A 105 -7.40 -22.00 -5.78
N GLY A 106 -8.03 -23.14 -5.52
CA GLY A 106 -7.36 -24.35 -5.05
C GLY A 106 -6.33 -24.86 -6.06
N GLU A 107 -6.73 -24.95 -7.31
CA GLU A 107 -5.88 -25.35 -8.42
C GLU A 107 -4.72 -24.35 -8.63
N TYR A 108 -5.01 -23.06 -8.62
CA TYR A 108 -4.02 -22.00 -8.86
C TYR A 108 -2.95 -21.94 -7.76
N PHE A 109 -3.35 -22.04 -6.49
CA PHE A 109 -2.43 -21.91 -5.36
C PHE A 109 -1.96 -23.26 -4.78
N GLY A 110 -2.32 -24.38 -5.39
CA GLY A 110 -1.93 -25.71 -4.90
C GLY A 110 -2.53 -26.10 -3.54
N ARG A 111 -3.72 -25.57 -3.20
CA ARG A 111 -4.44 -25.89 -1.97
C ARG A 111 -5.75 -26.61 -2.26
N SER A 112 -6.30 -27.29 -1.27
CA SER A 112 -7.59 -27.98 -1.45
C SER A 112 -8.73 -26.98 -1.71
N ALA A 113 -9.65 -27.31 -2.60
CA ALA A 113 -10.84 -26.52 -2.83
C ALA A 113 -11.68 -26.31 -1.55
N SER A 114 -11.71 -27.32 -0.67
CA SER A 114 -12.39 -27.24 0.63
C SER A 114 -11.81 -26.18 1.55
N TYR A 115 -10.51 -25.91 1.49
CA TYR A 115 -9.89 -24.81 2.23
C TYR A 115 -10.50 -23.47 1.85
N TYR A 116 -10.59 -23.17 0.55
CA TYR A 116 -11.14 -21.91 0.06
C TYR A 116 -12.66 -21.86 0.25
N GLN A 117 -13.39 -22.97 0.09
CA GLN A 117 -14.82 -23.02 0.41
C GLN A 117 -15.10 -22.63 1.85
N ASN A 118 -14.39 -23.25 2.80
CA ASN A 118 -14.52 -22.94 4.22
C ASN A 118 -14.17 -21.47 4.53
N MET A 119 -13.13 -20.94 3.90
CA MET A 119 -12.70 -19.55 4.07
C MET A 119 -13.79 -18.58 3.58
N LEU A 120 -14.34 -18.81 2.40
CA LEU A 120 -15.39 -17.96 1.80
C LEU A 120 -16.72 -18.06 2.55
N GLN A 121 -17.10 -19.28 3.00
CA GLN A 121 -18.30 -19.48 3.83
C GLN A 121 -18.18 -18.80 5.20
N LYS A 122 -17.02 -18.92 5.87
CA LYS A 122 -16.74 -18.19 7.11
C LYS A 122 -16.75 -16.68 6.92
N ALA A 123 -16.28 -16.19 5.78
CA ALA A 123 -16.36 -14.77 5.44
C ALA A 123 -17.81 -14.31 5.30
N ARG A 124 -18.67 -15.12 4.66
CA ARG A 124 -20.10 -14.84 4.46
C ARG A 124 -20.86 -14.87 5.79
N SER A 125 -20.72 -15.95 6.58
CA SER A 125 -21.40 -16.09 7.88
C SER A 125 -20.95 -15.07 8.91
N GLY A 126 -19.68 -14.67 8.87
CA GLY A 126 -19.10 -13.63 9.73
C GLY A 126 -19.28 -12.19 9.23
N ASN A 127 -20.09 -11.96 8.20
CA ASN A 127 -20.34 -10.64 7.58
C ASN A 127 -19.06 -9.88 7.19
N ARG A 128 -18.01 -10.59 6.79
CA ARG A 128 -16.72 -9.99 6.46
C ARG A 128 -16.75 -9.31 5.09
N ARG A 129 -16.46 -8.02 5.08
CA ARG A 129 -16.41 -7.22 3.84
C ARG A 129 -15.00 -7.07 3.26
N TYR A 130 -14.00 -7.59 3.94
CA TYR A 130 -12.59 -7.37 3.56
C TYR A 130 -11.76 -8.63 3.78
N GLN A 131 -12.25 -9.78 3.29
CA GLN A 131 -11.56 -11.07 3.42
C GLN A 131 -10.40 -11.13 2.45
N LEU A 132 -9.20 -11.37 2.94
CA LEU A 132 -8.02 -11.58 2.11
C LEU A 132 -8.13 -12.93 1.38
N ILE A 133 -7.94 -12.91 0.05
CA ILE A 133 -7.81 -14.10 -0.79
C ILE A 133 -6.32 -14.38 -1.09
N ALA A 134 -5.62 -13.39 -1.62
CA ALA A 134 -4.21 -13.52 -1.97
C ALA A 134 -3.48 -12.18 -1.76
N ARG A 135 -2.19 -12.26 -1.49
CA ARG A 135 -1.29 -11.11 -1.29
C ARG A 135 -0.17 -11.12 -2.30
N ASP A 136 0.38 -9.93 -2.52
CA ASP A 136 1.65 -9.71 -3.19
C ASP A 136 1.73 -10.33 -4.58
N LEU A 137 0.61 -10.29 -5.29
CA LEU A 137 0.49 -10.83 -6.64
C LEU A 137 1.17 -9.90 -7.64
N ASN A 138 1.85 -10.45 -8.62
CA ASN A 138 2.25 -9.72 -9.79
C ASN A 138 1.02 -9.41 -10.69
N TYR A 139 1.20 -8.62 -11.73
CA TYR A 139 0.10 -8.23 -12.61
C TYR A 139 -0.54 -9.42 -13.36
N THR A 140 0.26 -10.39 -13.76
CA THR A 140 -0.22 -11.59 -14.48
C THR A 140 -1.09 -12.46 -13.58
N ASP A 141 -0.62 -12.72 -12.35
CA ASP A 141 -1.37 -13.50 -11.34
C ASP A 141 -2.67 -12.79 -10.97
N PHE A 142 -2.61 -11.47 -10.78
CA PHE A 142 -3.80 -10.66 -10.54
C PHE A 142 -4.83 -10.77 -11.65
N LEU A 143 -4.41 -10.69 -12.93
CA LEU A 143 -5.31 -10.86 -14.06
C LEU A 143 -5.94 -12.25 -14.09
N ALA A 144 -5.18 -13.30 -13.84
CA ALA A 144 -5.68 -14.67 -13.78
C ALA A 144 -6.76 -14.81 -12.69
N ILE A 145 -6.52 -14.30 -11.49
CA ILE A 145 -7.48 -14.35 -10.39
C ILE A 145 -8.72 -13.49 -10.68
N LYS A 146 -8.55 -12.33 -11.28
CA LYS A 146 -9.66 -11.45 -11.68
C LYS A 146 -10.61 -12.11 -12.65
N GLN A 147 -10.14 -13.02 -13.49
CA GLN A 147 -10.96 -13.75 -14.48
C GLN A 147 -11.66 -14.98 -13.88
N MET A 148 -11.34 -15.39 -12.66
CA MET A 148 -11.96 -16.56 -12.02
C MET A 148 -13.46 -16.37 -11.78
N PRO A 149 -14.25 -17.46 -11.76
CA PRO A 149 -15.68 -17.42 -11.46
C PRO A 149 -15.98 -16.58 -10.23
N LEU A 150 -17.09 -15.87 -10.22
CA LEU A 150 -17.52 -14.89 -9.21
C LEU A 150 -16.71 -13.59 -9.25
N LEU A 151 -15.37 -13.63 -9.18
CA LEU A 151 -14.51 -12.43 -9.17
C LEU A 151 -14.58 -11.66 -10.49
N ASN A 152 -14.81 -12.36 -11.61
CA ASN A 152 -14.99 -11.76 -12.94
C ASN A 152 -16.24 -10.87 -13.05
N LEU A 153 -17.19 -10.98 -12.13
CA LEU A 153 -18.35 -10.10 -12.04
C LEU A 153 -18.02 -8.72 -11.48
N GLY A 154 -16.76 -8.51 -11.07
CA GLY A 154 -16.24 -7.22 -10.58
C GLY A 154 -16.63 -6.87 -9.15
N PRO A 155 -16.37 -5.62 -8.72
CA PRO A 155 -16.50 -5.24 -7.31
C PRO A 155 -17.94 -5.27 -6.79
N TYR A 156 -18.93 -4.88 -7.61
CA TYR A 156 -20.31 -4.72 -7.17
C TYR A 156 -21.15 -5.99 -7.20
N ARG A 157 -20.79 -6.97 -8.03
CA ARG A 157 -21.55 -8.22 -8.20
C ARG A 157 -20.74 -9.45 -7.78
N GLY A 158 -19.43 -9.37 -7.91
CA GLY A 158 -18.48 -10.44 -7.57
C GLY A 158 -17.73 -10.22 -6.26
N GLY A 159 -17.91 -9.04 -5.62
CA GLY A 159 -17.24 -8.73 -4.35
C GLY A 159 -15.72 -8.59 -4.45
N LEU A 160 -15.18 -8.40 -5.66
CA LEU A 160 -13.75 -8.23 -5.87
C LEU A 160 -13.27 -6.87 -5.33
N ILE A 161 -12.29 -6.91 -4.42
CA ILE A 161 -11.57 -5.72 -3.96
C ILE A 161 -10.10 -5.92 -4.32
N VAL A 162 -9.53 -4.92 -4.99
CA VAL A 162 -8.12 -4.92 -5.40
C VAL A 162 -7.41 -3.77 -4.70
N VAL A 163 -6.32 -4.10 -4.03
CA VAL A 163 -5.44 -3.12 -3.40
C VAL A 163 -4.09 -3.20 -4.11
N GLN A 164 -3.79 -2.19 -4.91
CA GLN A 164 -2.48 -2.05 -5.55
C GLN A 164 -1.51 -1.39 -4.56
N LYS A 165 -0.30 -1.93 -4.49
CA LYS A 165 0.77 -1.41 -3.63
C LYS A 165 2.05 -1.30 -4.44
N PRO A 166 2.77 -0.17 -4.39
CA PRO A 166 4.13 -0.14 -4.87
C PRO A 166 5.01 -0.95 -3.92
N THR A 167 5.78 -1.87 -4.47
CA THR A 167 6.73 -2.70 -3.73
C THR A 167 8.11 -2.52 -4.34
N ARG A 168 9.12 -2.41 -3.49
CA ARG A 168 10.50 -2.28 -3.91
C ARG A 168 11.10 -3.65 -4.18
N GLU A 169 11.64 -3.86 -5.37
CA GLU A 169 12.30 -5.09 -5.78
C GLU A 169 13.78 -4.85 -6.08
N HIS A 170 14.60 -5.85 -5.75
CA HIS A 170 16.03 -5.89 -6.03
C HIS A 170 16.28 -7.06 -6.99
N PRO A 171 16.39 -6.79 -8.31
CA PRO A 171 16.50 -7.86 -9.32
C PRO A 171 17.73 -8.74 -9.15
N LEU A 172 18.82 -8.23 -8.55
CA LEU A 172 20.03 -8.99 -8.26
C LEU A 172 19.92 -9.88 -7.01
N GLY A 173 18.75 -9.94 -6.39
CA GLY A 173 18.50 -10.74 -5.19
C GLY A 173 19.35 -10.26 -4.01
N LYS A 174 20.25 -11.12 -3.51
CA LYS A 174 21.06 -10.84 -2.32
C LYS A 174 22.40 -10.16 -2.61
N ILE A 175 22.76 -9.96 -3.88
CA ILE A 175 24.00 -9.31 -4.25
C ILE A 175 23.82 -7.80 -4.11
N ALA A 176 24.76 -7.14 -3.43
CA ALA A 176 24.71 -5.72 -3.11
C ALA A 176 23.48 -5.29 -2.28
N GLU A 177 22.82 -6.24 -1.61
CA GLU A 177 21.58 -5.97 -0.85
C GLU A 177 21.80 -4.88 0.21
N ARG A 178 22.93 -4.91 0.90
CA ARG A 178 23.25 -3.92 1.93
C ARG A 178 23.77 -2.60 1.38
N LEU A 179 24.44 -2.64 0.24
CA LEU A 179 24.89 -1.44 -0.46
C LEU A 179 23.69 -0.67 -1.01
N VAL A 180 22.81 -1.32 -1.76
CA VAL A 180 21.57 -0.73 -2.28
C VAL A 180 20.68 -0.36 -1.11
N GLY A 181 20.56 -1.24 -0.15
CA GLY A 181 19.73 -1.07 1.03
C GLY A 181 18.27 -1.34 0.75
N HIS A 182 17.44 -0.96 1.68
CA HIS A 182 15.99 -1.12 1.57
C HIS A 182 15.25 0.04 2.21
N ASN A 183 14.06 0.29 1.70
CA ASN A 183 13.09 1.19 2.28
C ASN A 183 11.91 0.34 2.77
N THR A 184 11.84 0.12 4.07
CA THR A 184 10.76 -0.64 4.69
C THR A 184 9.91 0.29 5.52
N THR A 185 8.65 0.44 5.14
CA THR A 185 7.65 1.19 5.91
C THR A 185 6.83 0.21 6.74
N SER A 186 6.96 0.30 8.05
CA SER A 186 6.05 -0.31 9.01
C SER A 186 4.95 0.69 9.38
N ASP A 187 3.87 0.24 10.03
CA ASP A 187 2.76 1.10 10.46
C ASP A 187 3.20 2.31 11.32
N THR A 188 4.36 2.22 11.96
CA THR A 188 4.87 3.23 12.88
C THR A 188 6.19 3.87 12.47
N MET A 189 7.01 3.23 11.62
CA MET A 189 8.34 3.72 11.26
C MET A 189 8.73 3.34 9.84
N THR A 190 9.45 4.24 9.17
CA THR A 190 10.13 3.97 7.90
C THR A 190 11.61 3.82 8.18
N TYR A 191 12.16 2.65 7.88
CA TYR A 191 13.59 2.38 7.95
C TYR A 191 14.17 2.38 6.54
N THR A 192 15.11 3.27 6.32
CA THR A 192 15.80 3.36 5.05
C THR A 192 17.30 3.27 5.30
N VAL A 193 17.99 2.43 4.54
CA VAL A 193 19.43 2.18 4.66
C VAL A 193 20.09 2.09 3.28
N GLY A 194 21.42 2.22 3.23
CA GLY A 194 22.20 2.12 1.99
C GLY A 194 21.95 3.30 1.04
N LEU A 195 22.08 3.05 -0.26
CA LEU A 195 21.80 4.03 -1.32
C LEU A 195 20.34 4.52 -1.27
N GLU A 196 19.42 3.65 -0.92
CA GLU A 196 18.01 4.00 -0.69
C GLU A 196 17.85 5.13 0.34
N ALA A 197 18.65 5.11 1.41
CA ALA A 197 18.63 6.17 2.42
C ALA A 197 19.36 7.43 1.97
N ALA A 198 20.56 7.26 1.39
CA ALA A 198 21.39 8.39 0.98
C ALA A 198 20.71 9.24 -0.09
N PHE A 199 20.00 8.62 -1.02
CA PHE A 199 19.32 9.28 -2.13
C PHE A 199 17.79 9.39 -1.94
N ASP A 200 17.27 9.16 -0.73
CA ASP A 200 15.83 9.23 -0.46
C ASP A 200 15.17 10.55 -0.92
N PRO A 201 15.76 11.73 -0.73
CA PRO A 201 15.15 12.99 -1.19
C PRO A 201 14.91 13.05 -2.70
N PHE A 202 15.72 12.34 -3.49
CA PHE A 202 15.59 12.26 -4.95
C PHE A 202 14.68 11.12 -5.37
N LEU A 203 14.79 9.96 -4.72
CA LEU A 203 14.09 8.73 -5.08
C LEU A 203 12.60 8.76 -4.73
N ARG A 204 12.18 9.35 -3.60
CA ARG A 204 10.83 9.19 -3.04
C ARG A 204 9.69 9.83 -3.84
N GLY A 205 9.99 10.79 -4.74
CA GLY A 205 8.97 11.54 -5.45
C GLY A 205 8.09 12.43 -4.55
N GLN A 206 6.97 12.88 -5.09
CA GLN A 206 5.99 13.70 -4.39
C GLN A 206 4.60 13.07 -4.56
N ASP A 207 3.99 12.69 -3.45
CA ASP A 207 2.63 12.15 -3.47
C ASP A 207 1.64 13.18 -3.99
N GLY A 208 0.72 12.73 -4.81
CA GLY A 208 -0.43 13.48 -5.24
C GLY A 208 -1.64 13.26 -4.32
N HIS A 209 -2.71 14.00 -4.59
CA HIS A 209 -3.99 13.75 -3.94
C HIS A 209 -5.15 14.00 -4.90
N ARG A 210 -6.20 13.23 -4.73
CA ARG A 210 -7.42 13.33 -5.52
C ARG A 210 -8.63 13.33 -4.61
N LEU A 211 -9.52 14.29 -4.85
CA LEU A 211 -10.78 14.36 -4.15
C LEU A 211 -11.75 13.32 -4.72
N LYS A 212 -12.32 12.50 -3.85
CA LYS A 212 -13.42 11.62 -4.19
C LYS A 212 -14.67 12.03 -3.44
N GLN A 213 -15.80 12.04 -4.14
CA GLN A 213 -17.10 12.32 -3.57
C GLN A 213 -17.92 11.03 -3.46
N LYS A 214 -18.52 10.84 -2.31
CA LYS A 214 -19.45 9.74 -2.05
C LYS A 214 -20.76 10.01 -2.76
N ILE A 215 -21.10 9.19 -3.74
CA ILE A 215 -22.40 9.15 -4.37
C ILE A 215 -23.27 8.07 -3.73
N ALA A 216 -24.56 8.02 -4.07
CA ALA A 216 -25.53 7.11 -3.43
C ALA A 216 -25.02 5.66 -3.28
N LYS A 217 -25.39 4.99 -2.19
CA LYS A 217 -25.07 3.58 -1.87
C LYS A 217 -23.59 3.27 -1.63
N GLY A 218 -22.82 4.24 -1.13
CA GLY A 218 -21.41 3.99 -0.73
C GLY A 218 -20.41 3.96 -1.87
N GLN A 219 -20.81 4.35 -3.07
CA GLN A 219 -19.93 4.51 -4.21
C GLN A 219 -19.18 5.85 -4.12
N TRP A 220 -17.88 5.82 -4.43
CA TRP A 220 -17.02 7.00 -4.50
C TRP A 220 -16.72 7.31 -5.97
N LYS A 221 -16.96 8.53 -6.39
CA LYS A 221 -16.61 9.03 -7.72
C LYS A 221 -15.48 10.04 -7.59
N PRO A 222 -14.43 9.97 -8.41
CA PRO A 222 -13.47 11.06 -8.51
C PRO A 222 -14.21 12.34 -8.90
N VAL A 223 -13.91 13.42 -8.22
CA VAL A 223 -14.35 14.77 -8.59
C VAL A 223 -13.13 15.47 -9.15
N SER A 224 -13.19 15.86 -10.40
CA SER A 224 -12.16 16.74 -10.98
C SER A 224 -12.32 18.11 -10.31
N ASP A 225 -11.37 18.47 -9.46
CA ASP A 225 -11.29 19.77 -8.82
C ASP A 225 -9.98 20.43 -9.25
N GLU A 226 -9.95 21.75 -9.30
CA GLU A 226 -8.75 22.53 -9.61
C GLU A 226 -7.60 22.29 -8.59
N ASN A 227 -7.93 21.68 -7.44
CA ASN A 227 -6.98 21.27 -6.40
C ASN A 227 -6.47 19.83 -6.53
N GLU A 228 -6.75 19.12 -7.63
CA GLU A 228 -6.18 17.78 -7.86
C GLU A 228 -4.68 17.94 -8.14
N LEU A 229 -3.86 17.31 -7.28
CA LEU A 229 -2.41 17.25 -7.47
C LEU A 229 -2.04 15.85 -7.98
N GLU A 230 -1.55 15.80 -9.20
CA GLU A 230 -1.00 14.56 -9.72
C GLU A 230 0.32 14.21 -9.02
N PRO A 231 0.57 12.91 -8.73
CA PRO A 231 1.84 12.50 -8.15
C PRO A 231 2.98 12.76 -9.14
N ARG A 232 4.13 13.17 -8.60
CA ARG A 232 5.38 13.28 -9.36
C ARG A 232 6.31 12.17 -8.92
N ASP A 233 6.64 11.29 -9.84
CA ASP A 233 7.56 10.18 -9.58
C ASP A 233 8.96 10.69 -9.19
N GLY A 234 9.67 9.88 -8.42
CA GLY A 234 11.04 10.19 -8.00
C GLY A 234 12.01 10.13 -9.17
N PHE A 235 13.16 10.78 -8.98
CA PHE A 235 14.24 10.70 -9.95
C PHE A 235 14.96 9.36 -9.85
N ASP A 236 15.43 8.88 -10.99
CA ASP A 236 16.29 7.71 -11.05
C ASP A 236 17.72 8.09 -10.65
N VAL A 237 18.42 7.14 -10.02
CA VAL A 237 19.82 7.28 -9.60
C VAL A 237 20.68 6.29 -10.38
N VAL A 238 21.68 6.78 -11.10
CA VAL A 238 22.67 5.93 -11.76
C VAL A 238 23.93 5.93 -10.88
N THR A 239 24.36 4.73 -10.49
CA THR A 239 25.53 4.53 -9.64
C THR A 239 26.78 4.24 -10.47
N THR A 240 27.92 4.21 -9.82
CA THR A 240 29.21 3.79 -10.40
C THR A 240 29.47 2.28 -10.26
N ILE A 241 28.55 1.55 -9.68
CA ILE A 241 28.66 0.10 -9.44
C ILE A 241 28.67 -0.65 -10.78
N ASP A 242 29.62 -1.53 -10.93
CA ASP A 242 29.71 -2.50 -12.02
C ASP A 242 29.21 -3.85 -11.52
N ILE A 243 28.16 -4.37 -12.13
CA ILE A 243 27.53 -5.62 -11.68
C ILE A 243 28.47 -6.80 -11.76
N ASN A 244 29.30 -6.88 -12.80
CA ASN A 244 30.22 -8.00 -12.98
C ASN A 244 31.30 -7.98 -11.90
N ILE A 245 31.85 -6.79 -11.61
CA ILE A 245 32.86 -6.64 -10.55
C ILE A 245 32.23 -6.90 -9.18
N GLN A 246 30.99 -6.45 -8.97
CA GLN A 246 30.24 -6.68 -7.73
C GLN A 246 29.97 -8.17 -7.50
N ASP A 247 29.59 -8.91 -8.54
CA ASP A 247 29.33 -10.35 -8.47
C ASP A 247 30.63 -11.12 -8.15
N ILE A 248 31.72 -10.82 -8.86
CA ILE A 248 33.04 -11.41 -8.59
C ILE A 248 33.48 -11.13 -7.15
N ALA A 249 33.35 -9.88 -6.69
CA ALA A 249 33.75 -9.48 -5.35
C ALA A 249 32.92 -10.22 -4.28
N HIS A 250 31.61 -10.34 -4.50
CA HIS A 250 30.71 -11.03 -3.59
C HIS A 250 31.07 -12.53 -3.46
N HIS A 251 31.24 -13.23 -4.59
CA HIS A 251 31.55 -14.66 -4.59
C HIS A 251 32.96 -14.96 -4.09
N ALA A 252 33.95 -14.13 -4.43
CA ALA A 252 35.30 -14.27 -3.90
C ALA A 252 35.34 -14.08 -2.39
N LEU A 253 34.62 -13.06 -1.86
CA LEU A 253 34.48 -12.85 -0.42
C LEU A 253 33.79 -14.03 0.26
N LEU A 254 32.66 -14.50 -0.29
CA LEU A 254 31.93 -15.64 0.26
C LEU A 254 32.82 -16.89 0.36
N SER A 255 33.53 -17.23 -0.72
CA SER A 255 34.44 -18.39 -0.74
C SER A 255 35.52 -18.32 0.33
N GLN A 256 36.12 -17.12 0.54
CA GLN A 256 37.15 -16.95 1.56
C GLN A 256 36.57 -17.02 2.99
N LEU A 257 35.39 -16.43 3.22
CA LEU A 257 34.73 -16.48 4.52
C LEU A 257 34.32 -17.90 4.89
N GLU A 258 33.84 -18.69 3.92
CA GLU A 258 33.50 -20.10 4.12
C GLU A 258 34.75 -20.93 4.39
N TYR A 259 35.86 -20.68 3.67
CA TYR A 259 37.11 -21.42 3.82
C TYR A 259 37.74 -21.19 5.21
N TYR A 260 37.76 -19.94 5.68
CA TYR A 260 38.35 -19.58 6.97
C TYR A 260 37.36 -19.59 8.13
N GLU A 261 36.10 -19.88 7.88
CA GLU A 261 35.01 -19.78 8.87
C GLU A 261 34.97 -18.43 9.61
N ALA A 262 35.35 -17.35 8.91
CA ALA A 262 35.46 -16.02 9.51
C ALA A 262 34.06 -15.47 9.85
N GLU A 263 33.97 -14.60 10.87
CA GLU A 263 32.69 -14.03 11.29
C GLU A 263 32.10 -13.06 10.29
N HIS A 264 32.92 -12.26 9.65
CA HIS A 264 32.52 -11.32 8.61
C HIS A 264 33.69 -10.86 7.76
N GLY A 265 33.37 -10.20 6.66
CA GLY A 265 34.37 -9.56 5.80
C GLY A 265 33.74 -8.54 4.87
N THR A 266 34.60 -7.71 4.29
CA THR A 266 34.20 -6.70 3.31
C THR A 266 35.22 -6.62 2.19
N VAL A 267 34.73 -6.30 0.98
CA VAL A 267 35.54 -5.98 -0.18
C VAL A 267 35.09 -4.66 -0.78
N VAL A 268 35.99 -3.73 -0.99
CA VAL A 268 35.74 -2.46 -1.67
C VAL A 268 36.67 -2.42 -2.90
N VAL A 269 36.09 -2.27 -4.08
CA VAL A 269 36.80 -2.08 -5.33
C VAL A 269 36.58 -0.66 -5.81
N MET A 270 37.70 0.10 -5.93
CA MET A 270 37.67 1.51 -6.32
C MET A 270 38.56 1.75 -7.52
N GLU A 271 38.07 2.50 -8.46
CA GLU A 271 38.86 2.96 -9.61
C GLU A 271 39.81 4.07 -9.17
N VAL A 272 41.11 3.85 -9.37
CA VAL A 272 42.17 4.78 -8.88
C VAL A 272 42.05 6.15 -9.53
N ALA A 273 41.77 6.22 -10.83
CA ALA A 273 41.73 7.46 -11.58
C ALA A 273 40.61 8.41 -11.20
N THR A 274 39.44 7.86 -10.80
CA THR A 274 38.22 8.65 -10.58
C THR A 274 37.76 8.63 -9.13
N GLY A 275 38.22 7.67 -8.33
CA GLY A 275 37.71 7.39 -6.99
C GLY A 275 36.34 6.70 -7.00
N ALA A 276 35.82 6.30 -8.16
CA ALA A 276 34.50 5.65 -8.28
C ALA A 276 34.55 4.26 -7.65
N VAL A 277 33.59 3.99 -6.74
CA VAL A 277 33.40 2.66 -6.19
C VAL A 277 32.69 1.78 -7.22
N ARG A 278 33.40 0.72 -7.66
CA ARG A 278 32.91 -0.25 -8.66
C ARG A 278 32.20 -1.44 -8.02
N ALA A 279 32.65 -1.84 -6.83
CA ALA A 279 31.99 -2.87 -6.05
C ALA A 279 32.17 -2.62 -4.55
N LEU A 280 31.15 -3.04 -3.78
CA LEU A 280 31.20 -3.05 -2.33
C LEU A 280 30.39 -4.28 -1.84
N ALA A 281 31.09 -5.32 -1.42
CA ALA A 281 30.53 -6.54 -0.89
C ALA A 281 30.75 -6.64 0.63
N ASN A 282 29.73 -7.01 1.37
CA ASN A 282 29.76 -7.15 2.82
C ASN A 282 29.05 -8.43 3.21
N LEU A 283 29.72 -9.35 3.87
CA LEU A 283 29.12 -10.61 4.31
C LEU A 283 29.41 -10.87 5.79
N GLY A 284 28.37 -11.29 6.51
CA GLY A 284 28.45 -11.68 7.92
C GLY A 284 27.83 -13.05 8.17
N ARG A 285 28.45 -13.81 9.06
CA ARG A 285 28.04 -15.17 9.43
C ARG A 285 26.76 -15.15 10.23
N THR A 286 25.84 -16.05 9.90
CA THR A 286 24.62 -16.29 10.66
C THR A 286 24.85 -17.31 11.79
N ALA A 287 23.88 -17.43 12.69
CA ALA A 287 23.91 -18.47 13.71
C ALA A 287 23.88 -19.89 13.13
N GLN A 288 23.39 -20.05 11.88
CA GLN A 288 23.36 -21.32 11.15
C GLN A 288 24.66 -21.59 10.36
N GLY A 289 25.63 -20.68 10.41
CA GLY A 289 26.90 -20.82 9.68
C GLY A 289 26.88 -20.40 8.21
N THR A 290 25.75 -19.88 7.71
CA THR A 290 25.63 -19.29 6.36
C THR A 290 26.03 -17.83 6.39
N TYR A 291 26.30 -17.24 5.22
CA TYR A 291 26.67 -15.83 5.09
C TYR A 291 25.61 -15.02 4.32
N TYR A 292 25.40 -13.79 4.75
CA TYR A 292 24.55 -12.82 4.03
C TYR A 292 24.96 -11.39 4.35
N GLU A 293 24.49 -10.42 3.56
CA GLU A 293 24.77 -9.00 3.75
C GLU A 293 23.98 -8.42 4.93
N LYS A 294 24.51 -8.61 6.16
CA LYS A 294 23.89 -8.19 7.41
C LYS A 294 24.13 -6.70 7.72
N LEU A 295 25.35 -6.25 7.53
CA LEU A 295 25.81 -4.89 7.83
C LEU A 295 26.75 -4.44 6.74
N ASN A 296 26.83 -3.15 6.47
CA ASN A 296 27.92 -2.59 5.68
C ASN A 296 29.16 -2.46 6.56
N TYR A 297 29.95 -3.51 6.63
CA TYR A 297 31.13 -3.58 7.50
C TYR A 297 32.23 -2.60 7.06
N ALA A 298 32.26 -2.18 5.79
CA ALA A 298 33.23 -1.22 5.29
C ALA A 298 33.13 0.15 5.98
N VAL A 299 31.95 0.53 6.44
CA VAL A 299 31.67 1.85 7.05
C VAL A 299 30.92 1.77 8.37
N GLY A 300 30.40 0.60 8.74
CA GLY A 300 29.56 0.41 9.93
C GLY A 300 30.27 -0.06 11.18
N GLU A 301 31.52 -0.50 11.07
CA GLU A 301 32.34 -0.97 12.17
C GLU A 301 33.73 -0.30 12.18
N SER A 302 34.37 -0.30 13.34
CA SER A 302 35.73 0.21 13.51
C SER A 302 36.61 -0.91 14.07
N HIS A 303 37.72 -1.14 13.43
CA HIS A 303 38.71 -2.13 13.83
C HIS A 303 40.10 -1.48 13.97
N GLU A 304 40.98 -2.11 14.72
CA GLU A 304 42.38 -1.71 14.75
C GLU A 304 43.03 -1.98 13.40
N PRO A 305 43.49 -0.94 12.69
CA PRO A 305 43.99 -1.09 11.31
C PRO A 305 45.35 -1.82 11.22
N GLY A 306 46.07 -1.91 12.32
CA GLY A 306 47.39 -2.51 12.33
C GLY A 306 48.33 -1.88 11.28
N SER A 307 49.13 -2.72 10.59
CA SER A 307 50.10 -2.23 9.56
C SER A 307 49.42 -1.60 8.35
N THR A 308 48.10 -1.76 8.13
CA THR A 308 47.39 -1.08 7.02
C THR A 308 47.42 0.45 7.20
N PHE A 309 47.54 0.95 8.45
CA PHE A 309 47.67 2.36 8.74
C PHE A 309 48.94 3.00 8.16
N LYS A 310 49.97 2.18 7.85
CA LYS A 310 51.20 2.66 7.19
C LYS A 310 50.94 3.32 5.84
N THR A 311 49.90 2.90 5.13
CA THR A 311 49.48 3.53 3.87
C THR A 311 49.12 5.00 4.07
N ILE A 312 48.37 5.29 5.15
CA ILE A 312 47.97 6.67 5.50
C ILE A 312 49.18 7.47 5.97
N ALA A 313 50.03 6.87 6.81
CA ALA A 313 51.25 7.52 7.27
C ALA A 313 52.22 7.85 6.12
N PHE A 314 52.32 6.96 5.12
CA PHE A 314 53.12 7.17 3.93
C PHE A 314 52.55 8.27 3.02
N ALA A 315 51.21 8.27 2.81
CA ALA A 315 50.56 9.34 2.05
C ALA A 315 50.79 10.71 2.69
N ALA A 316 50.64 10.82 4.03
CA ALA A 316 50.88 12.06 4.76
C ALA A 316 52.37 12.51 4.75
N ALA A 317 53.30 11.58 4.53
CA ALA A 317 54.73 11.91 4.42
C ALA A 317 55.12 12.39 3.01
N LEU A 318 54.30 12.16 2.00
CA LEU A 318 54.49 12.61 0.63
C LEU A 318 53.86 13.99 0.35
N GLU A 319 52.92 14.45 1.18
CA GLU A 319 52.39 15.83 1.18
C GLU A 319 53.38 16.79 1.88
#